data_76e1e32996c2bc0fadc0b562779d80a2
#
_entry.id   76e1e32996c2bc0fadc0b562779d80a2
#
_cell.length_a   1.000
_cell.length_b   1.000
_cell.length_c   1.000
_cell.angle_alpha   90.00
_cell.angle_beta   90.00
_cell.angle_gamma   90.00
#
_symmetry.space_group_name_H-M   'P 1'
#
loop_
_entity.id
_entity.type
_entity.pdbx_description
1 polymer ?
#
loop_
_entity_poly.entity_id
_entity_poly.type
_entity_poly.pdbx_seq_one_letter_code
_entity_poly.pdbx_strand_id
1 'polypeptide(L)'
;EVGLETLQGAAKVVPGADGARWIAIAPSPKATELAVRLSPEDVEQPGGETIPLQSLLDGGPRRWPIELQTAVAPGKPLEGYAADLLTVPFANPYGSWMRISAMDFFQDGRMAVSTLSGDVWIVTAEKGPGGALRWSRFAAGLYEPLGLKVVDELVHVRGRDRITRLHDLNGDGEADYYESFHEDSHEIGASYHAFVYDLQCDPEGNFYYSQSGYKSPLTGAVVKVSPDGKRSSFIGRDLRNPNGLGSIAQGITVADNPSGKAVFNGFMLA
;
A
#
# COMPACT_ATOMS: atom_id res chain seq x y z
N GLU A 1 -29.50 12.38 11.69
CA GLU A 1 -28.92 13.68 11.27
C GLU A 1 -27.52 13.83 11.88
N VAL A 2 -26.65 14.66 11.27
CA VAL A 2 -25.28 14.88 11.71
C VAL A 2 -25.13 16.34 12.13
N GLY A 3 -24.75 16.56 13.39
CA GLY A 3 -24.41 17.88 13.90
C GLY A 3 -23.10 18.37 13.31
N LEU A 4 -22.99 19.63 12.97
CA LEU A 4 -21.79 20.30 12.50
C LEU A 4 -21.53 21.54 13.36
N GLU A 5 -20.42 21.59 14.05
CA GLU A 5 -20.02 22.68 14.94
C GLU A 5 -18.63 23.19 14.59
N THR A 6 -18.45 24.50 14.59
CA THR A 6 -17.12 25.12 14.45
C THR A 6 -16.49 25.27 15.84
N LEU A 7 -15.37 24.59 16.08
CA LEU A 7 -14.66 24.63 17.38
C LEU A 7 -13.64 25.77 17.42
N GLN A 8 -13.03 26.12 16.28
CA GLN A 8 -11.99 27.13 16.16
C GLN A 8 -12.04 27.80 14.78
N GLY A 9 -11.69 29.07 14.71
CA GLY A 9 -11.57 29.83 13.47
C GLY A 9 -12.83 30.63 13.10
N ALA A 10 -12.69 31.51 12.12
CA ALA A 10 -13.75 32.41 11.65
C ALA A 10 -14.56 31.74 10.51
N ALA A 11 -15.29 30.70 10.83
CA ALA A 11 -16.18 30.05 9.88
C ALA A 11 -17.63 30.04 10.39
N LYS A 12 -18.57 29.93 9.47
CA LYS A 12 -20.00 29.81 9.78
C LYS A 12 -20.56 28.58 9.10
N VAL A 13 -21.40 27.86 9.82
CA VAL A 13 -22.22 26.80 9.22
C VAL A 13 -23.43 27.45 8.56
N VAL A 14 -23.60 27.24 7.27
CA VAL A 14 -24.73 27.79 6.49
C VAL A 14 -25.53 26.65 5.85
N PRO A 15 -26.87 26.76 5.81
CA PRO A 15 -27.68 25.74 5.15
C PRO A 15 -27.54 25.82 3.64
N GLY A 16 -27.40 24.67 2.98
CA GLY A 16 -27.45 24.50 1.53
C GLY A 16 -28.88 24.28 1.03
N ALA A 17 -29.08 24.39 -0.29
CA ALA A 17 -30.40 24.30 -0.93
C ALA A 17 -31.04 22.89 -0.88
N ASP A 18 -30.25 21.87 -0.64
CA ASP A 18 -30.63 20.45 -0.64
C ASP A 18 -30.64 19.81 0.76
N GLY A 19 -30.62 20.63 1.82
CA GLY A 19 -30.47 20.18 3.21
C GLY A 19 -29.03 19.92 3.61
N ALA A 20 -28.06 20.14 2.70
CA ALA A 20 -26.66 20.10 3.04
C ALA A 20 -26.28 21.24 4.00
N ARG A 21 -25.22 21.03 4.76
CA ARG A 21 -24.61 22.07 5.61
C ARG A 21 -23.24 22.41 5.07
N TRP A 22 -23.02 23.68 4.82
CA TRP A 22 -21.75 24.19 4.28
C TRP A 22 -20.97 24.94 5.33
N ILE A 23 -19.66 24.84 5.28
CA ILE A 23 -18.77 25.66 6.09
C ILE A 23 -18.31 26.84 5.23
N ALA A 24 -18.81 28.02 5.55
CA ALA A 24 -18.42 29.26 4.88
C ALA A 24 -17.24 29.89 5.60
N ILE A 25 -16.12 30.03 4.91
CA ILE A 25 -14.88 30.68 5.40
C ILE A 25 -14.75 32.00 4.65
N ALA A 26 -14.60 33.11 5.39
CA ALA A 26 -14.35 34.39 4.77
C ALA A 26 -12.95 34.43 4.13
N PRO A 27 -12.77 35.07 2.96
CA PRO A 27 -11.45 35.25 2.37
C PRO A 27 -10.50 35.97 3.34
N SER A 28 -9.29 35.45 3.48
CA SER A 28 -8.27 36.04 4.34
C SER A 28 -6.92 36.04 3.60
N PRO A 29 -6.14 37.14 3.68
CA PRO A 29 -4.77 37.19 3.15
C PRO A 29 -3.78 36.40 4.02
N LYS A 30 -4.18 35.93 5.18
CA LYS A 30 -3.38 35.11 6.09
C LYS A 30 -3.91 33.69 6.12
N ALA A 31 -3.04 32.73 6.41
CA ALA A 31 -3.45 31.37 6.68
C ALA A 31 -4.53 31.33 7.77
N THR A 32 -5.60 30.59 7.53
CA THR A 32 -6.71 30.45 8.47
C THR A 32 -6.73 29.01 8.96
N GLU A 33 -6.61 28.85 10.25
CA GLU A 33 -6.77 27.56 10.91
C GLU A 33 -8.26 27.37 11.30
N LEU A 34 -8.79 26.21 11.00
CA LEU A 34 -10.20 25.88 11.25
C LEU A 34 -10.28 24.50 11.87
N ALA A 35 -10.99 24.38 12.97
CA ALA A 35 -11.37 23.09 13.54
C ALA A 35 -12.90 22.95 13.54
N VAL A 36 -13.37 21.81 13.05
CA VAL A 36 -14.80 21.50 12.91
C VAL A 36 -15.07 20.14 13.53
N ARG A 37 -16.16 20.05 14.28
CA ARG A 37 -16.66 18.80 14.82
C ARG A 37 -17.87 18.31 13.99
N LEU A 38 -17.83 17.04 13.64
CA LEU A 38 -18.98 16.29 13.11
C LEU A 38 -19.42 15.29 14.17
N SER A 39 -20.67 15.33 14.57
CA SER A 39 -21.23 14.39 15.55
C SER A 39 -22.67 14.00 15.18
N PRO A 40 -23.16 12.82 15.58
CA PRO A 40 -24.61 12.56 15.57
C PRO A 40 -25.34 13.60 16.42
N GLU A 41 -26.49 14.08 15.98
CA GLU A 41 -27.22 15.20 16.65
C GLU A 41 -27.63 14.88 18.10
N ASP A 42 -27.79 13.60 18.44
CA ASP A 42 -28.33 13.17 19.74
C ASP A 42 -27.24 12.74 20.76
N VAL A 43 -25.96 12.99 20.48
CA VAL A 43 -24.86 12.57 21.36
C VAL A 43 -24.17 13.80 21.95
N GLU A 44 -24.36 14.05 23.25
CA GLU A 44 -23.50 14.95 24.02
C GLU A 44 -22.07 14.37 24.01
N GLN A 45 -21.19 14.95 23.19
CA GLN A 45 -19.79 14.59 23.15
C GLN A 45 -19.01 15.47 24.15
N PRO A 46 -18.15 14.89 25.00
CA PRO A 46 -17.23 15.68 25.80
C PRO A 46 -16.35 16.53 24.87
N GLY A 47 -16.08 17.76 25.29
CA GLY A 47 -15.25 18.69 24.52
C GLY A 47 -13.93 18.00 24.11
N GLY A 48 -13.76 17.76 22.80
CA GLY A 48 -12.50 17.21 22.26
C GLY A 48 -11.43 18.30 22.21
N GLU A 49 -10.22 17.98 22.61
CA GLU A 49 -9.07 18.86 22.34
C GLU A 49 -8.87 19.00 20.84
N THR A 50 -8.62 20.22 20.39
CA THR A 50 -8.18 20.47 19.01
C THR A 50 -6.74 19.98 18.87
N ILE A 51 -6.53 19.03 17.96
CA ILE A 51 -5.16 18.60 17.64
C ILE A 51 -4.52 19.70 16.77
N PRO A 52 -3.37 20.27 17.14
CA PRO A 52 -2.66 21.19 16.30
C PRO A 52 -2.34 20.56 14.95
N LEU A 53 -2.81 21.15 13.84
CA LEU A 53 -2.61 20.60 12.49
C LEU A 53 -1.11 20.43 12.16
N GLN A 54 -0.26 21.32 12.65
CA GLN A 54 1.19 21.23 12.44
C GLN A 54 1.76 19.91 12.97
N SER A 55 1.31 19.44 14.13
CA SER A 55 1.78 18.16 14.69
C SER A 55 1.38 16.92 13.84
N LEU A 56 0.37 17.07 12.99
CA LEU A 56 -0.02 16.00 12.06
C LEU A 56 0.82 16.03 10.77
N LEU A 57 1.45 17.15 10.44
CA LEU A 57 2.33 17.28 9.29
C LEU A 57 3.75 16.73 9.56
N ASP A 58 4.13 16.68 10.83
CA ASP A 58 5.47 16.25 11.25
C ASP A 58 5.52 14.74 11.60
N GLY A 59 4.44 14.02 11.36
CA GLY A 59 4.25 12.62 11.79
C GLY A 59 3.80 12.52 13.25
N GLY A 60 3.25 11.40 13.62
CA GLY A 60 2.79 11.12 14.98
C GLY A 60 3.72 10.14 15.71
N PRO A 61 3.48 9.86 17.00
CA PRO A 61 4.21 8.81 17.69
C PRO A 61 3.84 7.44 17.13
N ARG A 62 4.78 6.51 17.14
CA ARG A 62 4.57 5.13 16.70
C ARG A 62 3.36 4.49 17.38
N ARG A 63 2.46 3.94 16.58
CA ARG A 63 1.29 3.16 17.02
C ARG A 63 1.67 1.71 17.33
N TRP A 64 2.73 1.21 16.65
CA TRP A 64 3.19 -0.18 16.75
C TRP A 64 4.65 -0.25 17.22
N PRO A 65 4.97 0.17 18.46
CA PRO A 65 6.35 0.28 18.92
C PRO A 65 7.01 -1.06 19.24
N ILE A 66 6.25 -2.17 19.28
CA ILE A 66 6.79 -3.47 19.61
C ILE A 66 7.44 -4.10 18.39
N GLU A 67 8.74 -4.33 18.47
CA GLU A 67 9.50 -5.09 17.49
C GLU A 67 9.42 -6.59 17.81
N LEU A 68 9.17 -7.40 16.77
CA LEU A 68 9.11 -8.86 16.91
C LEU A 68 10.42 -9.48 16.49
N GLN A 69 10.77 -10.61 17.09
CA GLN A 69 11.97 -11.36 16.72
C GLN A 69 11.63 -12.78 16.29
N THR A 70 12.24 -13.22 15.21
CA THR A 70 12.21 -14.60 14.74
C THR A 70 13.61 -15.06 14.32
N ALA A 71 13.76 -16.31 13.95
CA ALA A 71 15.05 -16.87 13.56
C ALA A 71 15.11 -17.18 12.06
N VAL A 72 16.31 -17.15 11.53
CA VAL A 72 16.66 -17.77 10.24
C VAL A 72 17.06 -19.21 10.51
N ALA A 73 16.38 -20.17 9.89
CA ALA A 73 16.80 -21.56 9.87
C ALA A 73 17.68 -21.80 8.64
N PRO A 74 19.00 -22.00 8.81
CA PRO A 74 19.90 -22.22 7.69
C PRO A 74 19.54 -23.48 6.91
N GLY A 75 19.48 -23.36 5.60
CA GLY A 75 19.27 -24.49 4.71
C GLY A 75 20.49 -25.39 4.60
N LYS A 76 20.26 -26.66 4.28
CA LYS A 76 21.37 -27.55 3.91
C LYS A 76 21.93 -27.12 2.57
N PRO A 77 23.26 -27.04 2.43
CA PRO A 77 23.88 -26.78 1.13
C PRO A 77 23.46 -27.86 0.11
N LEU A 78 22.97 -27.41 -1.03
CA LEU A 78 22.74 -28.22 -2.21
C LEU A 78 23.79 -27.86 -3.27
N GLU A 79 23.91 -28.65 -4.33
CA GLU A 79 24.83 -28.33 -5.40
C GLU A 79 24.45 -26.97 -6.05
N GLY A 80 25.29 -25.96 -5.82
CA GLY A 80 25.12 -24.61 -6.38
C GLY A 80 24.31 -23.62 -5.56
N TYR A 81 23.53 -24.03 -4.55
CA TYR A 81 22.75 -23.11 -3.70
C TYR A 81 22.41 -23.69 -2.32
N ALA A 82 21.96 -22.83 -1.41
CA ALA A 82 21.30 -23.20 -0.17
C ALA A 82 20.02 -22.36 -0.02
N ALA A 83 18.97 -22.93 0.56
CA ALA A 83 17.70 -22.23 0.82
C ALA A 83 17.52 -22.05 2.33
N ASP A 84 17.71 -20.83 2.81
CA ASP A 84 17.43 -20.49 4.20
C ASP A 84 15.94 -20.21 4.41
N LEU A 85 15.40 -20.67 5.53
CA LEU A 85 14.00 -20.43 5.89
C LEU A 85 13.92 -19.24 6.85
N LEU A 86 13.24 -18.17 6.41
CA LEU A 86 12.91 -17.03 7.25
C LEU A 86 11.60 -17.32 8.02
N THR A 87 11.69 -17.37 9.35
CA THR A 87 10.51 -17.65 10.17
C THR A 87 9.61 -16.42 10.27
N VAL A 88 8.34 -16.59 9.93
CA VAL A 88 7.31 -15.54 9.99
C VAL A 88 6.68 -15.50 11.39
N PRO A 89 6.49 -14.31 12.01
CA PRO A 89 5.91 -14.17 13.35
C PRO A 89 4.37 -14.29 13.31
N PHE A 90 3.84 -15.50 13.10
CA PHE A 90 2.39 -15.75 13.05
C PHE A 90 1.69 -15.38 14.37
N ALA A 91 2.32 -15.65 15.51
CA ALA A 91 1.85 -15.16 16.80
C ALA A 91 2.46 -13.77 17.04
N ASN A 92 1.64 -12.74 17.08
CA ASN A 92 2.09 -11.37 17.29
C ASN A 92 1.05 -10.55 18.09
N PRO A 93 1.48 -9.52 18.86
CA PRO A 93 0.62 -8.76 19.75
C PRO A 93 -0.41 -7.89 19.02
N TYR A 94 -0.23 -7.68 17.72
CA TYR A 94 -1.12 -6.84 16.91
C TYR A 94 -2.30 -7.63 16.30
N GLY A 95 -2.36 -8.94 16.49
CA GLY A 95 -3.36 -9.79 15.85
C GLY A 95 -3.27 -9.79 14.31
N SER A 96 -2.12 -9.38 13.77
CA SER A 96 -1.90 -9.31 12.34
C SER A 96 -1.84 -10.73 11.74
N TRP A 97 -2.62 -10.95 10.70
CA TRP A 97 -2.59 -12.21 9.97
C TRP A 97 -1.46 -12.19 8.93
N MET A 98 -0.36 -12.84 9.25
CA MET A 98 0.89 -12.83 8.49
C MET A 98 0.83 -13.69 7.21
N ARG A 99 -0.12 -13.39 6.32
CA ARG A 99 -0.20 -13.97 4.97
C ARG A 99 0.65 -13.14 4.02
N ILE A 100 1.93 -13.46 3.96
CA ILE A 100 2.90 -12.76 3.10
C ILE A 100 2.41 -12.77 1.65
N SER A 101 2.40 -11.62 1.02
CA SER A 101 1.88 -11.40 -0.33
C SER A 101 2.91 -10.85 -1.32
N ALA A 102 3.80 -9.97 -0.88
CA ALA A 102 4.89 -9.45 -1.68
C ALA A 102 6.06 -9.01 -0.80
N MET A 103 7.24 -8.88 -1.41
CA MET A 103 8.43 -8.38 -0.73
C MET A 103 9.41 -7.74 -1.72
N ASP A 104 10.18 -6.79 -1.22
CA ASP A 104 11.32 -6.20 -1.93
C ASP A 104 12.38 -5.71 -0.94
N PHE A 105 13.54 -5.31 -1.44
CA PHE A 105 14.68 -4.94 -0.61
C PHE A 105 15.00 -3.44 -0.72
N PHE A 106 15.35 -2.84 0.41
CA PHE A 106 16.06 -1.57 0.47
C PHE A 106 17.53 -1.74 0.08
N GLN A 107 18.20 -0.64 -0.25
CA GLN A 107 19.63 -0.68 -0.61
C GLN A 107 20.52 -1.15 0.54
N ASP A 108 20.11 -0.94 1.78
CA ASP A 108 20.84 -1.38 2.98
C ASP A 108 20.60 -2.86 3.35
N GLY A 109 19.79 -3.56 2.59
CA GLY A 109 19.47 -4.98 2.74
C GLY A 109 18.30 -5.28 3.68
N ARG A 110 17.63 -4.27 4.26
CA ARG A 110 16.32 -4.47 4.90
C ARG A 110 15.31 -4.93 3.86
N MET A 111 14.29 -5.65 4.31
CA MET A 111 13.18 -6.09 3.46
C MET A 111 11.90 -5.33 3.83
N ALA A 112 11.18 -4.86 2.84
CA ALA A 112 9.77 -4.51 2.99
C ALA A 112 8.91 -5.71 2.62
N VAL A 113 7.98 -6.09 3.47
CA VAL A 113 7.14 -7.28 3.31
C VAL A 113 5.69 -6.90 3.52
N SER A 114 4.84 -7.13 2.53
CA SER A 114 3.39 -6.92 2.67
C SER A 114 2.65 -8.22 3.02
N THR A 115 1.48 -8.06 3.62
CA THR A 115 0.53 -9.15 3.87
C THR A 115 -0.77 -8.88 3.13
N LEU A 116 -1.44 -9.93 2.66
CA LEU A 116 -2.76 -9.80 2.01
C LEU A 116 -3.80 -9.12 2.93
N SER A 117 -3.58 -9.17 4.24
CA SER A 117 -4.46 -8.55 5.24
C SER A 117 -4.29 -7.04 5.36
N GLY A 118 -3.33 -6.44 4.65
CA GLY A 118 -3.17 -4.99 4.57
C GLY A 118 -2.01 -4.39 5.36
N ASP A 119 -1.12 -5.21 5.89
CA ASP A 119 0.05 -4.72 6.63
C ASP A 119 1.29 -4.65 5.75
N VAL A 120 2.19 -3.74 6.11
CA VAL A 120 3.59 -3.73 5.66
C VAL A 120 4.50 -3.81 6.87
N TRP A 121 5.51 -4.67 6.77
CA TRP A 121 6.53 -4.89 7.79
C TRP A 121 7.91 -4.58 7.21
N ILE A 122 8.74 -3.91 8.00
CA ILE A 122 10.17 -3.78 7.69
C ILE A 122 10.91 -4.86 8.47
N VAL A 123 11.68 -5.65 7.75
CA VAL A 123 12.41 -6.79 8.31
C VAL A 123 13.91 -6.55 8.18
N THR A 124 14.59 -6.58 9.30
CA THR A 124 16.05 -6.49 9.36
C THR A 124 16.62 -7.84 9.74
N ALA A 125 17.53 -8.35 8.92
CA ALA A 125 18.26 -9.58 9.23
C ALA A 125 19.60 -9.24 9.90
N GLU A 126 19.90 -9.91 11.01
CA GLU A 126 21.23 -9.87 11.61
C GLU A 126 22.20 -10.66 10.72
N LYS A 127 23.42 -10.13 10.58
CA LYS A 127 24.44 -10.77 9.75
C LYS A 127 24.93 -12.07 10.37
N GLY A 128 25.03 -13.10 9.57
CA GLY A 128 25.63 -14.39 9.92
C GLY A 128 24.66 -15.56 9.93
N PRO A 129 25.18 -16.80 9.92
CA PRO A 129 24.37 -18.02 9.93
C PRO A 129 23.49 -18.09 11.20
N GLY A 130 22.18 -18.29 11.04
CA GLY A 130 21.25 -18.39 12.17
C GLY A 130 20.95 -17.04 12.84
N GLY A 131 21.21 -15.91 12.17
CA GLY A 131 20.90 -14.57 12.69
C GLY A 131 19.44 -14.37 12.98
N ALA A 132 19.12 -13.44 13.88
CA ALA A 132 17.74 -13.06 14.18
C ALA A 132 17.15 -12.19 13.06
N LEU A 133 15.83 -12.30 12.87
CA LEU A 133 15.05 -11.38 12.06
C LEU A 133 14.27 -10.46 13.00
N ARG A 134 14.39 -9.16 12.81
CA ARG A 134 13.59 -8.16 13.50
C ARG A 134 12.52 -7.62 12.59
N TRP A 135 11.27 -7.63 13.05
CA TRP A 135 10.08 -7.24 12.30
C TRP A 135 9.45 -6.02 12.98
N SER A 136 9.45 -4.90 12.30
CA SER A 136 8.74 -3.69 12.71
C SER A 136 7.53 -3.46 11.82
N ARG A 137 6.34 -3.29 12.40
CA ARG A 137 5.14 -2.98 11.63
C ARG A 137 5.25 -1.55 11.12
N PHE A 138 5.33 -1.38 9.82
CA PHE A 138 5.54 -0.09 9.15
C PHE A 138 4.23 0.58 8.76
N ALA A 139 3.27 -0.19 8.24
CA ALA A 139 1.99 0.31 7.80
C ALA A 139 0.89 -0.74 8.00
N ALA A 140 -0.37 -0.30 8.05
CA ALA A 140 -1.54 -1.16 8.11
C ALA A 140 -2.75 -0.53 7.42
N GLY A 141 -3.80 -1.33 7.17
CA GLY A 141 -5.06 -0.85 6.61
C GLY A 141 -5.08 -0.71 5.09
N LEU A 142 -4.09 -1.26 4.39
CA LEU A 142 -4.07 -1.34 2.94
C LEU A 142 -5.08 -2.39 2.43
N TYR A 143 -5.63 -2.17 1.23
CA TYR A 143 -6.64 -3.06 0.68
C TYR A 143 -6.04 -4.14 -0.22
N GLU A 144 -6.01 -5.38 0.27
CA GLU A 144 -5.53 -6.59 -0.44
C GLU A 144 -4.20 -6.37 -1.21
N PRO A 145 -3.11 -5.97 -0.54
CA PRO A 145 -1.84 -5.76 -1.23
C PRO A 145 -1.26 -7.08 -1.73
N LEU A 146 -1.03 -7.16 -3.04
CA LEU A 146 -0.42 -8.31 -3.72
C LEU A 146 0.81 -7.91 -4.54
N GLY A 147 1.26 -6.67 -4.45
CA GLY A 147 2.47 -6.18 -5.06
C GLY A 147 3.18 -5.16 -4.16
N LEU A 148 4.50 -5.17 -4.15
CA LEU A 148 5.32 -4.24 -3.40
C LEU A 148 6.64 -4.00 -4.13
N LYS A 149 7.07 -2.74 -4.20
CA LYS A 149 8.41 -2.33 -4.66
C LYS A 149 8.97 -1.26 -3.74
N VAL A 150 10.27 -1.33 -3.54
CA VAL A 150 11.06 -0.26 -2.94
C VAL A 150 11.75 0.50 -4.06
N VAL A 151 11.39 1.77 -4.23
CA VAL A 151 11.97 2.65 -5.24
C VAL A 151 12.42 3.94 -4.53
N ASP A 152 13.68 4.32 -4.70
CA ASP A 152 14.28 5.48 -4.04
C ASP A 152 14.05 5.48 -2.50
N GLU A 153 14.25 4.33 -1.87
CA GLU A 153 14.04 4.08 -0.43
C GLU A 153 12.58 4.28 0.04
N LEU A 154 11.61 4.45 -0.86
CA LEU A 154 10.19 4.55 -0.55
C LEU A 154 9.46 3.26 -0.91
N VAL A 155 8.58 2.83 -0.02
CA VAL A 155 7.77 1.63 -0.22
C VAL A 155 6.53 1.98 -1.04
N HIS A 156 6.39 1.33 -2.18
CA HIS A 156 5.21 1.40 -3.03
C HIS A 156 4.44 0.09 -2.93
N VAL A 157 3.16 0.16 -2.62
CA VAL A 157 2.31 -1.03 -2.43
C VAL A 157 1.17 -1.02 -3.43
N ARG A 158 1.08 -2.08 -4.23
CA ARG A 158 -0.07 -2.28 -5.11
C ARG A 158 -1.17 -2.99 -4.33
N GLY A 159 -2.15 -2.23 -3.93
CA GLY A 159 -3.42 -2.71 -3.41
C GLY A 159 -4.38 -3.09 -4.53
N ARG A 160 -5.65 -3.38 -4.19
CA ARG A 160 -6.64 -3.74 -5.19
C ARG A 160 -7.07 -2.56 -6.07
N ASP A 161 -7.08 -1.35 -5.54
CA ASP A 161 -7.62 -0.14 -6.15
C ASP A 161 -6.56 0.87 -6.61
N ARG A 162 -5.37 0.82 -6.00
CA ARG A 162 -4.34 1.86 -6.23
C ARG A 162 -2.91 1.37 -5.95
N ILE A 163 -1.94 2.16 -6.38
CA ILE A 163 -0.58 2.11 -5.83
C ILE A 163 -0.51 3.16 -4.73
N THR A 164 -0.23 2.72 -3.51
CA THR A 164 0.00 3.59 -2.36
C THR A 164 1.49 3.74 -2.13
N ARG A 165 1.99 4.98 -2.02
CA ARG A 165 3.35 5.27 -1.59
C ARG A 165 3.34 5.65 -0.12
N LEU A 166 4.20 4.99 0.66
CA LEU A 166 4.25 5.12 2.11
C LEU A 166 5.40 6.02 2.52
N HIS A 167 5.11 7.03 3.34
CA HIS A 167 6.08 8.00 3.84
C HIS A 167 6.18 7.93 5.36
N ASP A 168 7.39 7.75 5.85
CA ASP A 168 7.79 7.96 7.23
C ASP A 168 8.34 9.39 7.33
N LEU A 169 7.52 10.32 7.83
CA LEU A 169 7.84 11.74 7.81
C LEU A 169 8.80 12.16 8.92
N ASN A 170 8.79 11.45 10.04
CA ASN A 170 9.58 11.75 11.23
C ASN A 170 10.78 10.82 11.42
N GLY A 171 10.92 9.78 10.59
CA GLY A 171 12.04 8.84 10.63
C GLY A 171 11.97 7.82 11.77
N ASP A 172 10.78 7.57 12.32
CA ASP A 172 10.62 6.67 13.48
C ASP A 172 10.42 5.19 13.09
N GLY A 173 10.30 4.89 11.79
CA GLY A 173 10.12 3.55 11.25
C GLY A 173 8.65 3.13 11.15
N GLU A 174 7.71 4.07 11.18
CA GLU A 174 6.29 3.88 10.89
C GLU A 174 5.83 4.85 9.82
N ALA A 175 4.96 4.44 8.90
CA ALA A 175 4.44 5.32 7.87
C ALA A 175 3.38 6.27 8.43
N ASP A 176 3.64 7.57 8.34
CA ASP A 176 2.75 8.64 8.78
C ASP A 176 1.78 9.06 7.68
N TYR A 177 2.21 9.01 6.42
CA TYR A 177 1.44 9.47 5.29
C TYR A 177 1.36 8.41 4.18
N TYR A 178 0.12 8.13 3.76
CA TYR A 178 -0.24 7.16 2.73
C TYR A 178 -0.68 7.96 1.50
N GLU A 179 0.26 8.15 0.57
CA GLU A 179 -0.01 8.89 -0.66
C GLU A 179 -0.70 7.99 -1.68
N SER A 180 -1.82 8.45 -2.25
CA SER A 180 -2.39 7.83 -3.43
C SER A 180 -1.52 8.17 -4.65
N PHE A 181 -0.51 7.34 -4.91
CA PHE A 181 0.45 7.56 -5.98
C PHE A 181 -0.17 7.36 -7.36
N HIS A 182 -0.99 6.33 -7.51
CA HIS A 182 -1.74 6.04 -8.73
C HIS A 182 -3.06 5.39 -8.41
N GLU A 183 -4.14 5.92 -8.96
CA GLU A 183 -5.48 5.34 -8.87
C GLU A 183 -5.90 4.75 -10.20
N ASP A 184 -6.51 3.57 -10.16
CA ASP A 184 -7.06 2.98 -11.37
C ASP A 184 -8.27 3.77 -11.85
N SER A 185 -8.24 4.15 -13.13
CA SER A 185 -9.36 4.83 -13.79
C SER A 185 -10.47 3.88 -14.25
N HIS A 186 -10.35 2.59 -13.93
CA HIS A 186 -11.27 1.54 -14.38
C HIS A 186 -11.67 0.62 -13.23
N GLU A 187 -12.86 0.06 -13.32
CA GLU A 187 -13.35 -0.88 -12.33
C GLU A 187 -12.60 -2.21 -12.43
N ILE A 188 -12.01 -2.62 -11.32
CA ILE A 188 -11.48 -3.96 -11.13
C ILE A 188 -12.64 -4.84 -10.67
N GLY A 189 -12.94 -5.88 -11.43
CA GLY A 189 -14.14 -6.69 -11.23
C GLY A 189 -14.37 -7.14 -9.80
N ALA A 190 -15.63 -7.11 -9.38
CA ALA A 190 -16.09 -7.49 -8.04
C ALA A 190 -15.99 -9.00 -7.73
N SER A 191 -15.48 -9.82 -8.64
CA SER A 191 -15.31 -11.26 -8.44
C SER A 191 -14.24 -11.53 -7.41
N TYR A 192 -14.48 -12.49 -6.52
CA TYR A 192 -13.46 -12.96 -5.57
C TYR A 192 -12.25 -13.65 -6.24
N HIS A 193 -12.27 -13.82 -7.55
CA HIS A 193 -11.14 -14.26 -8.38
C HIS A 193 -10.47 -13.12 -9.16
N ALA A 194 -10.98 -11.89 -9.07
CA ALA A 194 -10.46 -10.75 -9.81
C ALA A 194 -9.49 -9.96 -8.93
N PHE A 195 -8.27 -10.42 -8.83
CA PHE A 195 -7.21 -9.73 -8.10
C PHE A 195 -6.32 -8.88 -9.01
N VAL A 196 -5.58 -7.98 -8.40
CA VAL A 196 -4.47 -7.25 -9.00
C VAL A 196 -3.18 -7.78 -8.40
N TYR A 197 -2.25 -8.18 -9.23
CA TYR A 197 -1.06 -8.91 -8.81
C TYR A 197 0.21 -8.16 -9.16
N ASP A 198 1.22 -8.36 -8.35
CA ASP A 198 2.58 -7.86 -8.50
C ASP A 198 2.71 -6.34 -8.57
N LEU A 199 3.91 -5.90 -8.43
CA LEU A 199 4.37 -4.57 -8.77
C LEU A 199 5.83 -4.67 -9.19
N GLN A 200 6.14 -4.24 -10.40
CA GLN A 200 7.49 -4.17 -10.93
C GLN A 200 7.82 -2.74 -11.33
N CYS A 201 9.10 -2.42 -11.40
CA CYS A 201 9.59 -1.12 -11.84
C CYS A 201 10.70 -1.33 -12.86
N ASP A 202 10.68 -0.54 -13.95
CA ASP A 202 11.77 -0.53 -14.92
C ASP A 202 12.85 0.51 -14.54
N PRO A 203 14.02 0.52 -15.22
CA PRO A 203 15.08 1.49 -14.96
C PRO A 203 14.66 2.95 -15.22
N GLU A 204 13.65 3.18 -16.03
CA GLU A 204 13.09 4.50 -16.35
C GLU A 204 12.10 4.98 -15.27
N GLY A 205 11.80 4.14 -14.26
CA GLY A 205 10.90 4.43 -13.14
C GLY A 205 9.42 4.17 -13.43
N ASN A 206 9.07 3.53 -14.57
CA ASN A 206 7.68 3.13 -14.80
C ASN A 206 7.33 1.91 -13.94
N PHE A 207 6.12 1.91 -13.42
CA PHE A 207 5.59 0.78 -12.66
C PHE A 207 4.73 -0.12 -13.55
N TYR A 208 4.70 -1.41 -13.21
CA TYR A 208 3.94 -2.42 -13.92
C TYR A 208 3.22 -3.33 -12.94
N TYR A 209 1.96 -3.63 -13.21
CA TYR A 209 1.18 -4.62 -12.47
C TYR A 209 0.27 -5.39 -13.42
N SER A 210 -0.22 -6.55 -12.98
CA SER A 210 -1.18 -7.34 -13.72
C SER A 210 -2.54 -7.37 -13.03
N GLN A 211 -3.62 -7.41 -13.81
CA GLN A 211 -4.98 -7.57 -13.30
C GLN A 211 -5.67 -8.77 -13.92
N SER A 212 -6.42 -9.50 -13.10
CA SER A 212 -7.23 -10.61 -13.56
C SER A 212 -8.44 -10.14 -14.36
N GLY A 213 -8.72 -10.82 -15.47
CA GLY A 213 -9.93 -10.62 -16.28
C GLY A 213 -11.07 -11.59 -15.96
N TYR A 214 -10.88 -12.50 -15.00
CA TYR A 214 -11.87 -13.54 -14.72
C TYR A 214 -13.15 -12.96 -14.15
N LYS A 215 -14.25 -13.10 -14.91
CA LYS A 215 -15.58 -12.51 -14.58
C LYS A 215 -15.54 -10.98 -14.34
N SER A 216 -14.56 -10.31 -14.87
CA SER A 216 -14.50 -8.85 -14.91
C SER A 216 -15.10 -8.34 -16.21
N PRO A 217 -15.70 -7.15 -16.26
CA PRO A 217 -16.12 -6.50 -17.50
C PRO A 217 -14.93 -6.14 -18.40
N LEU A 218 -13.73 -6.08 -17.82
CA LEU A 218 -12.46 -5.91 -18.53
C LEU A 218 -11.72 -7.24 -18.63
N THR A 219 -11.07 -7.47 -19.75
CA THR A 219 -10.14 -8.59 -19.91
C THR A 219 -8.94 -8.42 -18.99
N GLY A 220 -8.31 -9.53 -18.61
CA GLY A 220 -7.06 -9.48 -17.86
C GLY A 220 -5.99 -8.72 -18.68
N ALA A 221 -5.15 -8.01 -17.99
CA ALA A 221 -4.20 -7.11 -18.62
C ALA A 221 -2.93 -6.92 -17.79
N VAL A 222 -1.89 -6.41 -18.48
CA VAL A 222 -0.74 -5.77 -17.82
C VAL A 222 -0.85 -4.28 -18.04
N VAL A 223 -0.68 -3.53 -16.96
CA VAL A 223 -0.78 -2.08 -16.93
C VAL A 223 0.60 -1.49 -16.68
N LYS A 224 0.96 -0.48 -17.47
CA LYS A 224 2.13 0.37 -17.28
C LYS A 224 1.67 1.70 -16.67
N VAL A 225 2.35 2.16 -15.63
CA VAL A 225 2.11 3.46 -14.96
C VAL A 225 3.36 4.31 -15.10
N SER A 226 3.18 5.58 -15.42
CA SER A 226 4.29 6.54 -15.55
C SER A 226 5.02 6.77 -14.22
N PRO A 227 6.30 7.23 -14.26
CA PRO A 227 7.10 7.43 -13.04
C PRO A 227 6.50 8.44 -12.05
N ASP A 228 5.65 9.35 -12.53
CA ASP A 228 4.93 10.34 -11.71
C ASP A 228 3.56 9.85 -11.21
N GLY A 229 3.17 8.61 -11.53
CA GLY A 229 1.88 8.02 -11.15
C GLY A 229 0.66 8.56 -11.90
N LYS A 230 0.81 9.58 -12.76
CA LYS A 230 -0.34 10.33 -13.31
C LYS A 230 -0.97 9.71 -14.55
N ARG A 231 -0.27 8.81 -15.21
CA ARG A 231 -0.75 8.19 -16.45
C ARG A 231 -0.58 6.70 -16.40
N SER A 232 -1.57 5.98 -16.90
CA SER A 232 -1.47 4.55 -17.10
C SER A 232 -1.92 4.13 -18.49
N SER A 233 -1.45 2.98 -18.93
CA SER A 233 -1.82 2.38 -20.21
C SER A 233 -1.77 0.86 -20.11
N PHE A 234 -2.66 0.20 -20.84
CA PHE A 234 -2.60 -1.24 -21.01
C PHE A 234 -1.56 -1.59 -22.06
N ILE A 235 -0.54 -2.36 -21.68
CA ILE A 235 0.50 -2.85 -22.58
C ILE A 235 0.27 -4.29 -23.05
N GLY A 236 -0.60 -5.04 -22.35
CA GLY A 236 -1.05 -6.38 -22.72
C GLY A 236 -2.50 -6.54 -22.32
N ARG A 237 -3.30 -7.19 -23.15
CA ARG A 237 -4.73 -7.45 -22.94
C ARG A 237 -5.08 -8.88 -23.31
N ASP A 238 -6.33 -9.24 -23.07
CA ASP A 238 -6.90 -10.56 -23.40
C ASP A 238 -6.28 -11.71 -22.60
N LEU A 239 -5.68 -11.37 -21.45
CA LEU A 239 -5.23 -12.34 -20.47
C LEU A 239 -6.44 -12.81 -19.63
N ARG A 240 -6.39 -14.00 -19.12
CA ARG A 240 -7.46 -14.51 -18.24
C ARG A 240 -7.19 -14.18 -16.79
N ASN A 241 -6.07 -14.64 -16.30
CA ASN A 241 -5.69 -14.53 -14.89
C ASN A 241 -4.18 -14.42 -14.77
N PRO A 242 -3.59 -13.34 -15.28
CA PRO A 242 -2.16 -13.14 -15.19
C PRO A 242 -1.76 -13.03 -13.72
N ASN A 243 -0.76 -13.80 -13.35
CA ASN A 243 -0.25 -13.87 -12.00
C ASN A 243 1.25 -14.18 -12.07
N GLY A 244 2.04 -13.23 -11.66
CA GLY A 244 3.48 -13.28 -11.75
C GLY A 244 4.04 -12.40 -12.87
N LEU A 245 4.60 -11.26 -12.50
CA LEU A 245 5.39 -10.40 -13.36
C LEU A 245 6.87 -10.51 -12.99
N GLY A 246 7.72 -10.49 -14.00
CA GLY A 246 9.15 -10.33 -13.85
C GLY A 246 9.64 -9.17 -14.71
N SER A 247 10.44 -8.27 -14.14
CA SER A 247 11.11 -7.22 -14.91
C SER A 247 12.53 -7.68 -15.26
N ILE A 248 12.92 -7.43 -16.51
CA ILE A 248 14.28 -7.64 -17.01
C ILE A 248 14.69 -6.41 -17.82
N ALA A 249 15.99 -6.30 -18.14
CA ALA A 249 16.51 -5.14 -18.87
C ALA A 249 15.81 -4.87 -20.22
N GLN A 250 15.21 -5.88 -20.83
CA GLN A 250 14.56 -5.78 -22.15
C GLN A 250 13.03 -5.69 -22.07
N GLY A 251 12.42 -5.73 -20.89
CA GLY A 251 10.96 -5.63 -20.78
C GLY A 251 10.36 -6.39 -19.60
N ILE A 252 9.08 -6.65 -19.69
CA ILE A 252 8.27 -7.33 -18.68
C ILE A 252 7.89 -8.72 -19.17
N THR A 253 8.09 -9.72 -18.33
CA THR A 253 7.55 -11.06 -18.52
C THR A 253 6.27 -11.22 -17.71
N VAL A 254 5.31 -11.98 -18.24
CA VAL A 254 4.06 -12.28 -17.56
C VAL A 254 3.75 -13.77 -17.63
N ALA A 255 3.25 -14.31 -16.55
CA ALA A 255 2.64 -15.65 -16.52
C ALA A 255 1.12 -15.53 -16.49
N ASP A 256 0.42 -16.22 -17.38
CA ASP A 256 -1.04 -16.26 -17.43
C ASP A 256 -1.55 -17.70 -17.32
N ASN A 257 -2.72 -17.87 -16.72
CA ASN A 257 -3.43 -19.13 -16.65
C ASN A 257 -4.74 -19.07 -17.45
N PRO A 258 -4.68 -19.26 -18.78
CA PRO A 258 -5.82 -19.04 -19.65
C PRO A 258 -6.95 -20.05 -19.46
N SER A 259 -6.65 -21.27 -19.00
CA SER A 259 -7.67 -22.35 -18.91
C SER A 259 -7.60 -23.19 -17.64
N GLY A 260 -6.73 -22.86 -16.71
CA GLY A 260 -6.45 -23.70 -15.53
C GLY A 260 -5.68 -24.98 -15.84
N LYS A 261 -5.31 -25.21 -17.09
CA LYS A 261 -4.61 -26.42 -17.54
C LYS A 261 -3.21 -26.15 -18.09
N ALA A 262 -2.90 -24.92 -18.44
CA ALA A 262 -1.60 -24.52 -18.95
C ALA A 262 -1.22 -23.15 -18.43
N VAL A 263 0.03 -22.99 -18.05
CA VAL A 263 0.66 -21.69 -17.78
C VAL A 263 1.23 -21.18 -19.10
N PHE A 264 0.77 -20.02 -19.51
CA PHE A 264 1.34 -19.33 -20.66
C PHE A 264 2.31 -18.26 -20.15
N ASN A 265 3.56 -18.37 -20.53
CA ASN A 265 4.56 -17.33 -20.27
C ASN A 265 4.72 -16.49 -21.52
N GLY A 266 4.31 -15.24 -21.44
CA GLY A 266 4.50 -14.25 -22.49
C GLY A 266 5.63 -13.31 -22.16
N PHE A 267 6.32 -12.82 -23.19
CA PHE A 267 7.28 -11.74 -23.09
C PHE A 267 6.70 -10.49 -23.73
N MET A 268 6.69 -9.39 -22.98
CA MET A 268 6.26 -8.10 -23.51
C MET A 268 7.44 -7.13 -23.47
N LEU A 269 7.67 -6.47 -24.60
CA LEU A 269 8.57 -5.32 -24.66
C LEU A 269 7.81 -4.10 -24.13
N ALA A 270 8.36 -3.47 -23.13
CA ALA A 270 7.80 -2.29 -22.48
C ALA A 270 8.25 -1.00 -23.16
#